data_93008aea8c7f29a7e88c3e2f824bc06b
#
_entry.id   93008aea8c7f29a7e88c3e2f824bc06b
#
_cell.length_a   1.000
_cell.length_b   1.000
_cell.length_c   1.000
_cell.angle_alpha   90.00
_cell.angle_beta   90.00
_cell.angle_gamma   90.00
#
_symmetry.space_group_name_H-M   'P 1'
#
loop_
_entity.id
_entity.type
_entity.pdbx_description
1 polymer ?
#
loop_
_entity_poly.entity_id
_entity_poly.type
_entity_poly.pdbx_seq_one_letter_code
_entity_poly.pdbx_strand_id
1 'polypeptide(L)'
;MSDIRVDNIKNEAGTGAPSFPYGSNVTGVVTATSFKGSGANLTDTAATSLTGTPNITVGTVGSGNVTSTGTVSAVTGSFSGNVSIGGTLTYEDVSNVDSVGLITARNGINVTAGVSTFAAQIQANAGAKITGAFASNITAMAANDVDCSTANYFTKTITGATTFTFSNAPAGLAYGFTMELTCNGSNAVTWPTAVKWPADTAPTLTDAKTQVFVF
;
A
#
# COMPACT_ATOMS: atom_id res chain seq x y z
N MET A 1 -67.93 2.90 34.62
CA MET A 1 -66.62 3.47 34.34
C MET A 1 -66.46 4.64 35.26
N SER A 2 -65.40 4.72 36.05
CA SER A 2 -65.17 5.82 36.98
C SER A 2 -64.05 6.72 36.44
N ASP A 3 -64.38 8.00 36.25
CA ASP A 3 -63.43 8.98 35.76
C ASP A 3 -63.06 9.93 36.90
N ILE A 4 -61.75 10.21 37.02
CA ILE A 4 -61.26 11.29 37.89
C ILE A 4 -60.84 12.45 37.01
N ARG A 5 -61.48 13.58 37.16
CA ARG A 5 -61.14 14.83 36.45
C ARG A 5 -60.60 15.84 37.46
N VAL A 6 -59.32 16.13 37.37
CA VAL A 6 -58.62 17.04 38.29
C VAL A 6 -57.59 17.87 37.53
N ASP A 7 -57.38 19.09 37.93
CA ASP A 7 -56.36 19.94 37.35
C ASP A 7 -54.96 19.62 37.84
N ASN A 8 -54.84 19.16 39.08
CA ASN A 8 -53.57 18.79 39.70
C ASN A 8 -53.70 17.59 40.62
N ILE A 9 -52.77 16.68 40.55
CA ILE A 9 -52.60 15.58 41.48
C ILE A 9 -51.33 15.80 42.29
N LYS A 10 -51.43 15.91 43.61
CA LYS A 10 -50.31 16.10 44.53
C LYS A 10 -50.30 14.97 45.54
N ASN A 11 -49.20 14.80 46.30
CA ASN A 11 -49.16 13.92 47.44
C ASN A 11 -50.16 14.37 48.54
N GLU A 12 -50.43 13.56 49.51
CA GLU A 12 -51.37 13.81 50.61
C GLU A 12 -51.08 15.13 51.33
N ALA A 13 -49.82 15.48 51.51
CA ALA A 13 -49.41 16.74 52.15
C ALA A 13 -49.54 17.98 51.22
N GLY A 14 -49.87 17.80 49.94
CA GLY A 14 -50.01 18.86 48.96
C GLY A 14 -48.70 19.53 48.53
N THR A 15 -47.57 19.04 48.98
CA THR A 15 -46.24 19.63 48.84
C THR A 15 -45.36 19.04 47.77
N GLY A 16 -45.74 17.93 47.21
CA GLY A 16 -44.91 17.20 46.25
C GLY A 16 -45.70 16.37 45.25
N ALA A 17 -44.96 15.59 44.45
CA ALA A 17 -45.54 14.71 43.46
C ALA A 17 -46.22 13.48 44.11
N PRO A 18 -47.28 12.93 43.49
CA PRO A 18 -47.91 11.71 43.96
C PRO A 18 -46.96 10.49 43.76
N SER A 19 -47.06 9.51 44.62
CA SER A 19 -46.36 8.25 44.50
C SER A 19 -47.26 7.18 43.88
N PHE A 20 -46.76 6.48 42.90
CA PHE A 20 -47.41 5.34 42.26
C PHE A 20 -46.54 4.08 42.45
N PRO A 21 -46.61 3.45 43.66
CA PRO A 21 -45.70 2.34 44.01
C PRO A 21 -45.86 1.10 43.12
N TYR A 22 -47.02 0.95 42.48
CA TYR A 22 -47.33 -0.16 41.56
C TYR A 22 -47.26 0.26 40.07
N GLY A 23 -46.75 1.49 39.79
CA GLY A 23 -46.66 2.02 38.45
C GLY A 23 -47.91 2.76 37.97
N SER A 24 -47.82 3.32 36.79
CA SER A 24 -48.92 4.02 36.12
C SER A 24 -49.00 3.51 34.67
N ASN A 25 -50.22 3.13 34.25
CA ASN A 25 -50.45 2.81 32.83
C ASN A 25 -51.07 4.04 32.17
N VAL A 26 -50.34 4.61 31.24
CA VAL A 26 -50.76 5.83 30.50
C VAL A 26 -50.97 5.49 29.05
N THR A 27 -52.20 5.56 28.57
CA THR A 27 -52.56 5.43 27.18
C THR A 27 -52.57 6.82 26.55
N GLY A 28 -51.46 7.28 26.01
CA GLY A 28 -51.34 8.60 25.45
C GLY A 28 -49.94 9.20 25.64
N VAL A 29 -49.85 10.51 25.66
CA VAL A 29 -48.59 11.26 25.80
C VAL A 29 -48.30 11.60 27.23
N VAL A 30 -47.11 11.29 27.72
CA VAL A 30 -46.60 11.80 29.01
C VAL A 30 -45.60 12.92 28.70
N THR A 31 -45.94 14.15 29.13
CA THR A 31 -45.06 15.31 29.07
C THR A 31 -44.45 15.55 30.44
N ALA A 32 -43.13 15.50 30.54
CA ALA A 32 -42.39 15.79 31.77
C ALA A 32 -41.14 16.61 31.47
N THR A 33 -40.75 17.46 32.42
CA THR A 33 -39.48 18.20 32.31
C THR A 33 -38.24 17.30 32.40
N SER A 34 -38.38 16.17 33.08
CA SER A 34 -37.34 15.15 33.13
C SER A 34 -37.92 13.76 33.47
N PHE A 35 -37.30 12.72 32.96
CA PHE A 35 -37.53 11.34 33.34
C PHE A 35 -36.26 10.82 34.04
N LYS A 36 -36.40 10.34 35.27
CA LYS A 36 -35.31 9.73 36.04
C LYS A 36 -35.65 8.26 36.30
N GLY A 37 -34.73 7.37 35.97
CA GLY A 37 -34.90 5.95 36.17
C GLY A 37 -34.02 5.11 35.27
N SER A 38 -34.05 3.80 35.44
CA SER A 38 -33.45 2.87 34.51
C SER A 38 -34.28 2.78 33.25
N GLY A 39 -33.65 3.01 32.09
CA GLY A 39 -34.27 2.76 30.79
C GLY A 39 -34.25 1.30 30.34
N ALA A 40 -33.85 0.36 31.20
CA ALA A 40 -33.61 -1.04 30.81
C ALA A 40 -34.82 -1.75 30.18
N ASN A 41 -36.03 -1.29 30.52
CA ASN A 41 -37.30 -1.88 30.02
C ASN A 41 -38.02 -0.92 29.03
N LEU A 42 -37.35 0.13 28.53
CA LEU A 42 -37.90 0.95 27.48
C LEU A 42 -37.69 0.24 26.14
N THR A 43 -38.76 -0.32 25.60
CA THR A 43 -38.79 -0.93 24.25
C THR A 43 -39.44 0.04 23.28
N ASP A 44 -39.12 -0.08 22.01
CA ASP A 44 -39.72 0.71 20.91
C ASP A 44 -39.57 2.25 21.09
N THR A 45 -38.47 2.68 21.74
CA THR A 45 -38.17 4.11 21.84
C THR A 45 -37.59 4.62 20.54
N ALA A 46 -38.45 5.09 19.65
CA ALA A 46 -38.02 5.87 18.49
C ALA A 46 -37.60 7.28 18.96
N ALA A 47 -36.32 7.48 19.27
CA ALA A 47 -35.77 8.81 19.44
C ALA A 47 -35.60 9.47 18.05
N THR A 48 -36.66 10.02 17.50
CA THR A 48 -36.65 10.65 16.16
C THR A 48 -35.87 11.96 16.13
N SER A 49 -35.62 12.61 17.26
CA SER A 49 -34.70 13.74 17.38
C SER A 49 -34.22 13.96 18.80
N LEU A 50 -32.97 13.61 19.06
CA LEU A 50 -32.23 14.09 20.22
C LEU A 50 -31.56 15.41 19.78
N THR A 51 -32.20 16.55 20.10
CA THR A 51 -31.68 17.88 19.80
C THR A 51 -30.81 18.39 20.95
N GLY A 52 -29.81 19.19 20.65
CA GLY A 52 -28.82 19.70 21.62
C GLY A 52 -27.52 18.90 21.56
N THR A 53 -26.78 18.87 22.66
CA THR A 53 -25.52 18.11 22.81
C THR A 53 -25.65 17.04 23.90
N PRO A 54 -26.52 16.03 23.74
CA PRO A 54 -26.67 15.01 24.76
C PRO A 54 -25.44 14.09 24.81
N ASN A 55 -24.93 13.81 26.00
CA ASN A 55 -24.01 12.71 26.22
C ASN A 55 -24.79 11.41 26.23
N ILE A 56 -24.63 10.62 25.18
CA ILE A 56 -25.28 9.30 25.07
C ILE A 56 -24.20 8.24 25.24
N THR A 57 -24.32 7.45 26.31
CA THR A 57 -23.47 6.28 26.51
C THR A 57 -24.22 5.04 26.06
N VAL A 58 -23.75 4.39 25.02
CA VAL A 58 -24.30 3.13 24.49
C VAL A 58 -23.26 2.03 24.54
N GLY A 59 -23.65 0.84 24.93
CA GLY A 59 -22.74 -0.32 24.93
C GLY A 59 -22.46 -0.82 23.51
N THR A 60 -23.50 -0.89 22.68
CA THR A 60 -23.40 -1.33 21.28
C THR A 60 -24.38 -0.53 20.44
N VAL A 61 -23.93 -0.05 19.29
CA VAL A 61 -24.77 0.53 18.25
C VAL A 61 -24.95 -0.49 17.14
N GLY A 62 -26.12 -1.15 17.10
CA GLY A 62 -26.54 -1.95 15.94
C GLY A 62 -27.26 -1.01 14.97
N SER A 63 -26.65 -0.68 13.85
CA SER A 63 -27.20 0.29 12.90
C SER A 63 -26.88 -0.09 11.45
N GLY A 64 -27.79 0.23 10.54
CA GLY A 64 -27.50 0.18 9.10
C GLY A 64 -26.48 1.22 8.68
N ASN A 65 -26.71 2.48 9.07
CA ASN A 65 -25.81 3.60 8.77
C ASN A 65 -25.57 4.44 10.03
N VAL A 66 -24.32 4.85 10.24
CA VAL A 66 -23.95 5.87 11.22
C VAL A 66 -23.45 7.09 10.46
N THR A 67 -24.14 8.23 10.55
CA THR A 67 -23.74 9.47 9.94
C THR A 67 -23.24 10.43 11.02
N SER A 68 -22.00 10.89 10.91
CA SER A 68 -21.42 11.92 11.77
C SER A 68 -21.02 13.11 10.93
N THR A 69 -21.44 14.31 11.33
CA THR A 69 -21.02 15.58 10.73
C THR A 69 -19.81 16.20 11.44
N GLY A 70 -19.39 15.59 12.54
CA GLY A 70 -18.23 15.99 13.34
C GLY A 70 -17.16 14.91 13.39
N THR A 71 -16.36 14.95 14.45
CA THR A 71 -15.27 13.99 14.68
C THR A 71 -15.83 12.67 15.23
N VAL A 72 -15.34 11.55 14.69
CA VAL A 72 -15.47 10.22 15.28
C VAL A 72 -14.12 9.87 15.91
N SER A 73 -14.09 9.75 17.25
CA SER A 73 -12.89 9.34 17.98
C SER A 73 -13.09 7.92 18.50
N ALA A 74 -12.19 7.03 18.16
CA ALA A 74 -12.21 5.64 18.60
C ALA A 74 -10.79 5.16 18.92
N VAL A 75 -10.65 4.30 19.91
CA VAL A 75 -9.37 3.67 20.25
C VAL A 75 -8.96 2.67 19.15
N THR A 76 -9.93 1.95 18.61
CA THR A 76 -9.73 1.00 17.50
C THR A 76 -10.89 1.10 16.53
N GLY A 77 -10.58 0.98 15.22
CA GLY A 77 -11.58 0.85 14.17
C GLY A 77 -11.32 -0.44 13.39
N SER A 78 -12.36 -1.25 13.17
CA SER A 78 -12.30 -2.45 12.33
C SER A 78 -13.37 -2.36 11.25
N PHE A 79 -12.95 -2.51 10.01
CA PHE A 79 -13.82 -2.42 8.84
C PHE A 79 -13.67 -3.71 8.03
N SER A 80 -14.76 -4.45 7.84
CA SER A 80 -14.77 -5.67 7.02
C SER A 80 -15.04 -5.42 5.55
N GLY A 81 -15.37 -4.19 5.18
CA GLY A 81 -15.66 -3.76 3.81
C GLY A 81 -14.76 -2.61 3.36
N ASN A 82 -15.10 -2.00 2.24
CA ASN A 82 -14.34 -0.87 1.70
C ASN A 82 -14.44 0.37 2.59
N VAL A 83 -13.31 1.05 2.76
CA VAL A 83 -13.24 2.38 3.40
C VAL A 83 -12.92 3.41 2.33
N SER A 84 -13.80 4.39 2.17
CA SER A 84 -13.59 5.54 1.27
C SER A 84 -13.31 6.80 2.07
N ILE A 85 -12.17 7.42 1.82
CA ILE A 85 -11.74 8.65 2.49
C ILE A 85 -11.65 9.75 1.45
N GLY A 86 -12.57 10.71 1.48
CA GLY A 86 -12.62 11.82 0.53
C GLY A 86 -11.60 12.93 0.78
N GLY A 87 -10.92 12.90 1.92
CA GLY A 87 -9.91 13.88 2.33
C GLY A 87 -8.52 13.26 2.49
N THR A 88 -7.70 13.88 3.32
CA THR A 88 -6.37 13.36 3.66
C THR A 88 -6.47 12.33 4.77
N LEU A 89 -5.83 11.19 4.58
CA LEU A 89 -5.60 10.21 5.62
C LEU A 89 -4.19 10.43 6.19
N THR A 90 -4.12 10.86 7.45
CA THR A 90 -2.85 11.07 8.16
C THR A 90 -2.62 9.92 9.11
N TYR A 91 -1.48 9.25 8.98
CA TYR A 91 -1.01 8.24 9.91
C TYR A 91 0.21 8.76 10.66
N GLU A 92 0.30 8.48 11.94
CA GLU A 92 1.53 8.67 12.71
C GLU A 92 2.45 7.45 12.58
N ASP A 93 1.86 6.25 12.52
CA ASP A 93 2.61 5.00 12.39
C ASP A 93 1.80 3.97 11.59
N VAL A 94 2.37 3.46 10.50
CA VAL A 94 1.81 2.38 9.68
C VAL A 94 2.82 1.25 9.63
N SER A 95 2.52 0.16 10.30
CA SER A 95 3.41 -1.01 10.31
C SER A 95 3.48 -1.70 8.94
N ASN A 96 2.34 -1.81 8.25
CA ASN A 96 2.26 -2.45 6.94
C ASN A 96 1.25 -1.74 6.03
N VAL A 97 1.63 -1.57 4.77
CA VAL A 97 0.71 -1.23 3.67
C VAL A 97 0.79 -2.36 2.66
N ASP A 98 -0.29 -3.13 2.56
CA ASP A 98 -0.45 -4.16 1.52
C ASP A 98 -1.40 -3.64 0.45
N SER A 99 -0.92 -3.59 -0.79
CA SER A 99 -1.69 -3.16 -1.94
C SER A 99 -1.64 -4.23 -3.03
N VAL A 100 -2.77 -4.83 -3.31
CA VAL A 100 -2.92 -5.83 -4.40
C VAL A 100 -2.99 -5.16 -5.79
N GLY A 101 -3.16 -3.84 -5.83
CA GLY A 101 -3.30 -3.07 -7.06
C GLY A 101 -2.21 -2.01 -7.25
N LEU A 102 -2.56 -0.96 -7.98
CA LEU A 102 -1.68 0.17 -8.28
C LEU A 102 -1.57 1.12 -7.08
N ILE A 103 -0.34 1.50 -6.73
CA ILE A 103 -0.05 2.61 -5.82
C ILE A 103 0.35 3.81 -6.67
N THR A 104 -0.40 4.91 -6.57
CA THR A 104 -0.07 6.18 -7.24
C THR A 104 0.44 7.18 -6.21
N ALA A 105 1.74 7.49 -6.25
CA ALA A 105 2.37 8.53 -5.44
C ALA A 105 2.66 9.75 -6.31
N ARG A 106 1.90 10.83 -6.16
CA ARG A 106 2.04 12.04 -7.01
C ARG A 106 3.28 12.86 -6.71
N ASN A 107 3.74 12.86 -5.46
CA ASN A 107 4.91 13.62 -5.00
C ASN A 107 6.14 12.75 -4.73
N GLY A 108 6.10 11.48 -5.13
CA GLY A 108 7.20 10.53 -4.95
C GLY A 108 7.07 9.63 -3.74
N ILE A 109 7.97 8.66 -3.68
CA ILE A 109 8.12 7.70 -2.58
C ILE A 109 9.51 7.91 -1.99
N ASN A 110 9.59 8.23 -0.70
CA ASN A 110 10.84 8.38 0.03
C ASN A 110 11.04 7.18 0.97
N VAL A 111 12.04 6.34 0.67
CA VAL A 111 12.44 5.21 1.52
C VAL A 111 13.72 5.59 2.23
N THR A 112 13.62 5.91 3.53
CA THR A 112 14.75 6.42 4.32
C THR A 112 15.60 5.31 4.93
N ALA A 113 15.06 4.10 5.06
CA ALA A 113 15.76 2.93 5.58
C ALA A 113 15.15 1.64 5.02
N GLY A 114 15.89 0.54 5.13
CA GLY A 114 15.45 -0.77 4.64
C GLY A 114 15.78 -1.03 3.18
N VAL A 115 15.14 -2.01 2.59
CA VAL A 115 15.35 -2.47 1.20
C VAL A 115 14.07 -2.28 0.39
N SER A 116 14.19 -1.66 -0.79
CA SER A 116 13.13 -1.62 -1.79
C SER A 116 13.37 -2.73 -2.81
N THR A 117 12.49 -3.72 -2.88
CA THR A 117 12.59 -4.83 -3.84
C THR A 117 11.55 -4.65 -4.94
N PHE A 118 12.01 -4.68 -6.18
CA PHE A 118 11.18 -4.69 -7.38
C PHE A 118 11.39 -6.01 -8.10
N ALA A 119 10.36 -6.85 -8.15
CA ALA A 119 10.43 -8.15 -8.80
C ALA A 119 10.32 -8.06 -10.34
N ALA A 120 9.98 -6.89 -10.86
CA ALA A 120 9.88 -6.61 -12.29
C ALA A 120 10.71 -5.38 -12.65
N GLN A 121 10.67 -4.99 -13.92
CA GLN A 121 11.42 -3.85 -14.44
C GLN A 121 11.00 -2.53 -13.77
N ILE A 122 11.98 -1.69 -13.46
CA ILE A 122 11.76 -0.29 -13.05
C ILE A 122 11.83 0.58 -14.30
N GLN A 123 10.74 1.28 -14.62
CA GLN A 123 10.74 2.27 -15.70
C GLN A 123 10.86 3.67 -15.12
N ALA A 124 11.94 4.39 -15.45
CA ALA A 124 12.18 5.77 -15.06
C ALA A 124 12.17 6.67 -16.30
N ASN A 125 11.03 7.31 -16.59
CA ASN A 125 10.85 8.08 -17.83
C ASN A 125 11.66 9.38 -17.89
N ALA A 126 12.07 9.92 -16.72
CA ALA A 126 12.85 11.15 -16.62
C ALA A 126 14.33 10.91 -16.23
N GLY A 127 14.76 9.65 -16.25
CA GLY A 127 16.09 9.23 -15.83
C GLY A 127 16.17 8.75 -14.39
N ALA A 128 17.24 8.02 -14.08
CA ALA A 128 17.55 7.50 -12.75
C ALA A 128 18.91 8.03 -12.29
N LYS A 129 19.00 8.52 -11.05
CA LYS A 129 20.25 8.92 -10.42
C LYS A 129 20.61 7.91 -9.32
N ILE A 130 21.75 7.24 -9.50
CA ILE A 130 22.31 6.32 -8.51
C ILE A 130 23.57 6.97 -7.95
N THR A 131 23.61 7.26 -6.65
CA THR A 131 24.74 7.92 -5.99
C THR A 131 25.67 6.96 -5.26
N GLY A 132 25.23 5.71 -5.08
CA GLY A 132 26.03 4.63 -4.51
C GLY A 132 26.61 3.70 -5.58
N ALA A 133 27.22 2.61 -5.15
CA ALA A 133 27.69 1.57 -6.05
C ALA A 133 26.50 0.88 -6.74
N PHE A 134 26.62 0.69 -8.05
CA PHE A 134 25.70 -0.12 -8.84
C PHE A 134 26.31 -1.52 -9.03
N ALA A 135 25.63 -2.54 -8.54
CA ALA A 135 26.03 -3.91 -8.74
C ALA A 135 25.15 -4.57 -9.83
N SER A 136 25.78 -5.21 -10.77
CA SER A 136 25.13 -5.97 -11.84
C SER A 136 25.48 -7.46 -11.70
N ASN A 137 24.60 -8.32 -12.15
CA ASN A 137 24.86 -9.75 -12.20
C ASN A 137 25.98 -10.06 -13.20
N ILE A 138 26.86 -10.98 -12.82
CA ILE A 138 27.88 -11.56 -13.71
C ILE A 138 27.33 -12.87 -14.26
N THR A 139 27.29 -12.98 -15.60
CA THR A 139 26.85 -14.20 -16.28
C THR A 139 28.04 -14.93 -16.90
N ALA A 140 28.34 -16.13 -16.40
CA ALA A 140 29.28 -17.02 -17.04
C ALA A 140 28.63 -17.69 -18.26
N MET A 141 29.15 -17.42 -19.45
CA MET A 141 28.57 -17.89 -20.71
C MET A 141 28.91 -19.37 -20.97
N ALA A 142 27.90 -20.22 -20.99
CA ALA A 142 28.07 -21.62 -21.41
C ALA A 142 28.22 -21.71 -22.94
N ALA A 143 27.39 -21.03 -23.70
CA ALA A 143 27.46 -20.91 -25.17
C ALA A 143 28.29 -19.71 -25.61
N ASN A 144 28.41 -19.47 -26.92
CA ASN A 144 29.09 -18.33 -27.49
C ASN A 144 28.13 -17.17 -27.85
N ASP A 145 26.90 -17.26 -27.39
CA ASP A 145 25.89 -16.20 -27.54
C ASP A 145 25.86 -15.30 -26.30
N VAL A 146 25.98 -13.99 -26.52
CA VAL A 146 25.75 -12.97 -25.51
C VAL A 146 24.27 -12.60 -25.55
N ASP A 147 23.49 -13.21 -24.68
CA ASP A 147 22.09 -12.85 -24.54
C ASP A 147 21.97 -11.55 -23.72
N CYS A 148 21.80 -10.44 -24.42
CA CYS A 148 21.72 -9.09 -23.84
C CYS A 148 20.51 -8.87 -22.91
N SER A 149 19.56 -9.80 -22.88
CA SER A 149 18.43 -9.75 -21.95
C SER A 149 18.76 -10.23 -20.54
N THR A 150 19.91 -10.90 -20.33
CA THR A 150 20.24 -11.62 -19.09
C THR A 150 21.14 -10.84 -18.13
N ALA A 151 22.08 -10.06 -18.65
CA ALA A 151 23.07 -9.33 -17.84
C ALA A 151 23.74 -8.21 -18.63
N ASN A 152 24.51 -7.38 -17.90
CA ASN A 152 25.42 -6.38 -18.50
C ASN A 152 26.90 -6.74 -18.29
N TYR A 153 27.20 -7.85 -17.66
CA TYR A 153 28.56 -8.35 -17.47
C TYR A 153 28.63 -9.85 -17.77
N PHE A 154 29.44 -10.23 -18.73
CA PHE A 154 29.59 -11.59 -19.22
C PHE A 154 31.02 -12.07 -19.05
N THR A 155 31.21 -13.32 -18.66
CA THR A 155 32.53 -13.94 -18.57
C THR A 155 32.58 -15.22 -19.40
N LYS A 156 33.73 -15.48 -20.04
CA LYS A 156 33.97 -16.72 -20.74
C LYS A 156 35.46 -17.08 -20.80
N THR A 157 35.78 -18.36 -20.65
CA THR A 157 37.06 -18.89 -20.98
C THR A 157 37.02 -19.46 -22.38
N ILE A 158 37.98 -19.06 -23.24
CA ILE A 158 38.12 -19.50 -24.60
C ILE A 158 39.27 -20.54 -24.66
N THR A 159 38.96 -21.74 -25.17
CA THR A 159 39.89 -22.85 -25.28
C THR A 159 40.09 -23.33 -26.74
N GLY A 160 39.50 -22.62 -27.69
CA GLY A 160 39.56 -22.94 -29.14
C GLY A 160 38.99 -21.80 -29.97
N ALA A 161 39.03 -21.93 -31.30
CA ALA A 161 38.44 -20.93 -32.19
C ALA A 161 36.96 -20.70 -31.82
N THR A 162 36.60 -19.45 -31.60
CA THR A 162 35.29 -19.07 -31.06
C THR A 162 34.63 -18.01 -31.93
N THR A 163 33.38 -18.27 -32.32
CA THR A 163 32.54 -17.27 -33.01
C THR A 163 31.44 -16.82 -32.02
N PHE A 164 31.41 -15.54 -31.75
CA PHE A 164 30.37 -14.95 -30.88
C PHE A 164 29.15 -14.49 -31.67
N THR A 165 27.98 -14.60 -31.03
CA THR A 165 26.73 -13.93 -31.45
C THR A 165 26.22 -13.03 -30.33
N PHE A 166 25.51 -11.98 -30.68
CA PHE A 166 24.83 -11.10 -29.72
C PHE A 166 23.34 -11.15 -30.03
N SER A 167 22.56 -11.60 -29.06
CA SER A 167 21.11 -11.75 -29.18
C SER A 167 20.37 -10.87 -28.21
N ASN A 168 19.08 -10.66 -28.46
CA ASN A 168 18.14 -9.96 -27.57
C ASN A 168 18.58 -8.56 -27.12
N ALA A 169 19.41 -7.86 -27.93
CA ALA A 169 19.72 -6.46 -27.64
C ALA A 169 18.44 -5.60 -27.71
N PRO A 170 18.21 -4.68 -26.76
CA PRO A 170 16.99 -3.86 -26.74
C PRO A 170 16.86 -3.02 -28.01
N ALA A 171 15.75 -3.17 -28.73
CA ALA A 171 15.52 -2.40 -29.94
C ALA A 171 15.19 -0.93 -29.60
N GLY A 172 15.81 0.00 -30.30
CA GLY A 172 15.57 1.44 -30.16
C GLY A 172 16.10 2.07 -28.86
N LEU A 173 16.94 1.33 -28.11
CA LEU A 173 17.59 1.82 -26.90
C LEU A 173 19.11 1.65 -27.00
N ALA A 174 19.86 2.53 -26.34
CA ALA A 174 21.27 2.29 -26.11
C ALA A 174 21.43 1.22 -25.02
N TYR A 175 22.18 0.19 -25.31
CA TYR A 175 22.52 -0.88 -24.38
C TYR A 175 24.04 -1.06 -24.37
N GLY A 176 24.64 -1.12 -23.20
CA GLY A 176 26.05 -1.37 -23.03
C GLY A 176 26.30 -2.60 -22.17
N PHE A 177 27.29 -3.39 -22.49
CA PHE A 177 27.73 -4.52 -21.68
C PHE A 177 29.24 -4.68 -21.69
N THR A 178 29.74 -5.36 -20.66
CA THR A 178 31.14 -5.71 -20.51
C THR A 178 31.29 -7.21 -20.73
N MET A 179 32.30 -7.61 -21.49
CA MET A 179 32.68 -8.99 -21.70
C MET A 179 34.11 -9.21 -21.22
N GLU A 180 34.28 -10.11 -20.25
CA GLU A 180 35.58 -10.55 -19.75
C GLU A 180 35.91 -11.90 -20.37
N LEU A 181 36.97 -11.96 -21.18
CA LEU A 181 37.40 -13.16 -21.88
C LEU A 181 38.76 -13.60 -21.36
N THR A 182 38.81 -14.81 -20.82
CA THR A 182 40.07 -15.50 -20.47
C THR A 182 40.47 -16.39 -21.63
N CYS A 183 41.60 -16.09 -22.25
CA CYS A 183 42.13 -16.89 -23.36
C CYS A 183 43.07 -17.99 -22.82
N ASN A 184 42.78 -19.22 -23.18
CA ASN A 184 43.67 -20.37 -22.87
C ASN A 184 44.07 -21.03 -24.19
N GLY A 185 45.25 -20.69 -24.65
CA GLY A 185 45.73 -21.00 -25.95
C GLY A 185 45.67 -19.83 -26.98
N SER A 186 46.37 -19.97 -28.10
CA SER A 186 46.33 -18.94 -29.17
C SER A 186 45.10 -19.18 -30.04
N ASN A 187 43.98 -18.56 -29.65
CA ASN A 187 42.68 -18.84 -30.24
C ASN A 187 42.17 -17.66 -31.08
N ALA A 188 41.68 -17.98 -32.29
CA ALA A 188 40.99 -17.02 -33.12
C ALA A 188 39.58 -16.72 -32.60
N VAL A 189 39.22 -15.45 -32.54
CA VAL A 189 37.85 -15.00 -32.20
C VAL A 189 37.23 -14.33 -33.40
N THR A 190 36.03 -14.79 -33.75
CA THR A 190 35.20 -14.13 -34.77
C THR A 190 34.08 -13.38 -34.05
N TRP A 191 34.06 -12.07 -34.27
CA TRP A 191 33.06 -11.18 -33.72
C TRP A 191 31.86 -11.02 -34.66
N PRO A 192 30.66 -10.68 -34.16
CA PRO A 192 29.54 -10.32 -35.04
C PRO A 192 29.87 -9.19 -35.97
N THR A 193 29.39 -9.25 -37.19
CA THR A 193 29.67 -8.23 -38.24
C THR A 193 29.17 -6.83 -37.89
N ALA A 194 28.21 -6.74 -36.97
CA ALA A 194 27.68 -5.47 -36.45
C ALA A 194 28.68 -4.75 -35.53
N VAL A 195 29.65 -5.47 -34.95
CA VAL A 195 30.69 -4.85 -34.11
C VAL A 195 31.62 -4.02 -34.96
N LYS A 196 31.84 -2.78 -34.55
CA LYS A 196 32.81 -1.86 -35.22
C LYS A 196 33.98 -1.63 -34.30
N TRP A 197 35.18 -1.87 -34.84
CA TRP A 197 36.42 -1.69 -34.14
C TRP A 197 37.13 -0.41 -34.59
N PRO A 198 37.97 0.21 -33.74
CA PRO A 198 38.85 1.29 -34.18
C PRO A 198 39.73 0.83 -35.32
N ALA A 199 39.80 1.63 -36.40
CA ALA A 199 40.52 1.31 -37.63
C ALA A 199 40.14 -0.04 -38.27
N ASP A 200 38.88 -0.48 -38.09
CA ASP A 200 38.31 -1.73 -38.59
C ASP A 200 39.09 -3.00 -38.17
N THR A 201 39.90 -2.91 -37.12
CA THR A 201 40.75 -4.00 -36.67
C THR A 201 40.34 -4.49 -35.30
N ALA A 202 39.86 -5.73 -35.23
CA ALA A 202 39.53 -6.38 -33.97
C ALA A 202 40.82 -6.64 -33.15
N PRO A 203 40.77 -6.43 -31.82
CA PRO A 203 41.91 -6.73 -30.97
C PRO A 203 42.22 -8.21 -30.94
N THR A 204 43.53 -8.56 -30.89
CA THR A 204 44.00 -9.91 -30.77
C THR A 204 43.99 -10.35 -29.29
N LEU A 205 43.47 -11.51 -29.02
CA LEU A 205 43.52 -12.06 -27.68
C LEU A 205 44.91 -12.62 -27.36
N THR A 206 45.38 -12.36 -26.14
CA THR A 206 46.66 -12.83 -25.63
C THR A 206 46.45 -14.10 -24.83
N ASP A 207 47.24 -15.13 -25.14
CA ASP A 207 47.21 -16.42 -24.42
C ASP A 207 47.49 -16.23 -22.92
N ALA A 208 46.85 -17.02 -22.11
CA ALA A 208 46.93 -17.04 -20.65
C ALA A 208 46.61 -15.66 -20.00
N LYS A 209 45.85 -14.79 -20.70
CA LYS A 209 45.44 -13.48 -20.20
C LYS A 209 43.89 -13.36 -20.20
N THR A 210 43.42 -12.57 -19.25
CA THR A 210 42.04 -12.09 -19.24
C THR A 210 42.01 -10.69 -19.83
N GLN A 211 41.09 -10.47 -20.75
CA GLN A 211 40.90 -9.19 -21.44
C GLN A 211 39.44 -8.77 -21.30
N VAL A 212 39.26 -7.48 -21.16
CA VAL A 212 37.92 -6.89 -20.92
C VAL A 212 37.54 -6.06 -22.14
N PHE A 213 36.37 -6.30 -22.68
CA PHE A 213 35.77 -5.60 -23.79
C PHE A 213 34.49 -4.91 -23.30
N VAL A 214 34.29 -3.70 -23.79
CA VAL A 214 33.08 -2.92 -23.51
C VAL A 214 32.43 -2.61 -24.86
N PHE A 215 31.16 -2.96 -24.94
CA PHE A 215 30.34 -2.80 -26.13
C PHE A 215 29.19 -1.83 -25.88
#